data_1abb12d5d1f529eddfc9b36ce3db7c72
#
_entry.id   1abb12d5d1f529eddfc9b36ce3db7c72
#
_cell.length_a   1.000
_cell.length_b   1.000
_cell.length_c   1.000
_cell.angle_alpha   90.00
_cell.angle_beta   90.00
_cell.angle_gamma   90.00
#
_symmetry.space_group_name_H-M   'P 1'
#
loop_
_entity.id
_entity.type
_entity.pdbx_description
1 polymer ?
#
loop_
_entity_poly.entity_id
_entity_poly.type
_entity_poly.pdbx_seq_one_letter_code
_entity_poly.pdbx_strand_id
1 'polypeptide(L)'
;MANERVAERRAMSMTGLGEWALAKAYPERAVWLDLEDDGRALALFQPELKTPGRGAVIVLANEGQTAAEGLSGPLLQALAERGFAVMTLGLRPPPQSLVRRRQQPGVPEPRRLEGADDDDDQASVMIDVAEDDALQELLADYRNAVRELLDAAAEDMERRGYEQPAVAGIGWSADYVTGWAVGRNSLAGVIWLAPRFPTDRLAALPEMLAADRPWQVLDLHSAHGKARSQGVARAADLGRQQVAGYQRQSIALAGPPQPSDADRLASRISAWLGR
;
A
#
# COMPACT_ATOMS: atom_id res chain seq x y z
N MET A 1 -24.65 -22.36 2.54
CA MET A 1 -24.33 -20.94 2.82
C MET A 1 -23.19 -20.77 3.85
N ALA A 2 -23.22 -21.41 5.03
CA ALA A 2 -22.09 -21.31 5.99
C ALA A 2 -20.78 -21.95 5.49
N ASN A 3 -20.85 -23.08 4.76
CA ASN A 3 -19.68 -23.77 4.21
C ASN A 3 -19.00 -23.02 3.05
N GLU A 4 -19.74 -22.26 2.25
CA GLU A 4 -19.16 -21.43 1.19
C GLU A 4 -18.41 -20.23 1.77
N ARG A 5 -18.93 -19.58 2.81
CA ARG A 5 -18.24 -18.48 3.50
C ARG A 5 -16.95 -18.93 4.20
N VAL A 6 -16.92 -20.16 4.74
CA VAL A 6 -15.69 -20.73 5.33
C VAL A 6 -14.68 -21.13 4.25
N ALA A 7 -15.14 -21.61 3.08
CA ALA A 7 -14.26 -21.89 1.94
C ALA A 7 -13.69 -20.62 1.32
N GLU A 8 -14.50 -19.54 1.21
CA GLU A 8 -14.01 -18.21 0.78
C GLU A 8 -13.02 -17.60 1.80
N ARG A 9 -13.27 -17.70 3.09
CA ARG A 9 -12.30 -17.27 4.12
C ARG A 9 -11.00 -18.08 4.06
N ARG A 10 -11.04 -19.38 3.83
CA ARG A 10 -9.83 -20.20 3.63
C ARG A 10 -9.11 -19.86 2.32
N ALA A 11 -9.83 -19.56 1.25
CA ALA A 11 -9.24 -19.08 0.00
C ALA A 11 -8.64 -17.67 0.15
N MET A 12 -9.17 -16.86 1.06
CA MET A 12 -8.64 -15.52 1.37
C MET A 12 -7.40 -15.55 2.28
N SER A 13 -7.19 -16.58 3.07
CA SER A 13 -5.97 -16.73 3.89
C SER A 13 -4.76 -17.28 3.11
N MET A 14 -4.98 -17.85 1.94
CA MET A 14 -3.89 -18.18 1.02
C MET A 14 -3.69 -17.00 0.08
N THR A 15 -2.54 -16.38 0.08
CA THR A 15 -2.23 -15.27 -0.84
C THR A 15 -2.32 -15.67 -2.31
N GLY A 16 -2.48 -16.96 -2.61
CA GLY A 16 -2.78 -17.50 -3.93
C GLY A 16 -1.74 -17.21 -5.02
N LEU A 17 -0.71 -16.44 -4.69
CA LEU A 17 0.31 -15.94 -5.61
C LEU A 17 1.50 -16.89 -5.73
N GLY A 18 1.27 -18.18 -5.48
CA GLY A 18 2.33 -19.18 -5.61
C GLY A 18 3.48 -19.01 -4.61
N GLU A 19 3.18 -18.66 -3.36
CA GLU A 19 4.17 -18.42 -2.29
C GLU A 19 5.16 -19.57 -2.14
N TRP A 20 4.69 -20.80 -2.21
CA TRP A 20 5.58 -21.98 -2.20
C TRP A 20 6.53 -22.00 -3.39
N ALA A 21 6.07 -21.64 -4.58
CA ALA A 21 6.91 -21.54 -5.77
C ALA A 21 7.92 -20.40 -5.62
N LEU A 22 7.49 -19.28 -5.05
CA LEU A 22 8.35 -18.13 -4.79
C LEU A 22 9.39 -18.45 -3.72
N ALA A 23 9.02 -19.11 -2.62
CA ALA A 23 9.93 -19.55 -1.57
C ALA A 23 10.99 -20.53 -2.14
N LYS A 24 10.57 -21.42 -3.05
CA LYS A 24 11.48 -22.34 -3.73
C LYS A 24 12.41 -21.63 -4.72
N ALA A 25 11.95 -20.56 -5.37
CA ALA A 25 12.76 -19.76 -6.29
C ALA A 25 13.78 -18.87 -5.56
N TYR A 26 13.48 -18.44 -4.34
CA TYR A 26 14.33 -17.55 -3.53
C TYR A 26 14.57 -18.12 -2.12
N PRO A 27 15.13 -19.33 -1.98
CA PRO A 27 15.20 -20.02 -0.69
C PRO A 27 16.03 -19.25 0.37
N GLU A 28 17.04 -18.49 -0.06
CA GLU A 28 17.91 -17.71 0.84
C GLU A 28 17.27 -16.41 1.33
N ARG A 29 16.18 -15.96 0.66
CA ARG A 29 15.48 -14.72 0.97
C ARG A 29 14.08 -14.92 1.52
N ALA A 30 13.55 -16.14 1.38
CA ALA A 30 12.19 -16.48 1.79
C ALA A 30 12.07 -16.46 3.32
N VAL A 31 11.13 -15.64 3.82
CA VAL A 31 10.77 -15.53 5.22
C VAL A 31 9.30 -15.77 5.34
N TRP A 32 8.90 -16.69 6.20
CA TRP A 32 7.50 -16.92 6.52
C TRP A 32 7.13 -16.08 7.75
N LEU A 33 6.22 -15.16 7.54
CA LEU A 33 5.64 -14.34 8.60
C LEU A 33 4.42 -15.06 9.14
N ASP A 34 4.35 -15.24 10.45
CA ASP A 34 3.18 -15.78 11.11
C ASP A 34 2.14 -14.66 11.22
N LEU A 35 0.91 -14.96 10.82
CA LEU A 35 -0.25 -14.07 10.89
C LEU A 35 -1.19 -14.57 11.99
N GLU A 36 -2.16 -13.75 12.35
CA GLU A 36 -3.25 -14.19 13.23
C GLU A 36 -3.98 -15.40 12.62
N ASP A 37 -4.75 -16.13 13.41
CA ASP A 37 -5.52 -17.30 12.98
C ASP A 37 -4.68 -18.43 12.31
N ASP A 38 -3.46 -18.68 12.78
CA ASP A 38 -2.54 -19.68 12.23
C ASP A 38 -2.23 -19.49 10.72
N GLY A 39 -2.44 -18.30 10.20
CA GLY A 39 -2.09 -17.93 8.84
C GLY A 39 -0.59 -17.70 8.68
N ARG A 40 -0.11 -17.78 7.43
CA ARG A 40 1.26 -17.40 7.07
C ARG A 40 1.28 -16.61 5.78
N ALA A 41 2.22 -15.67 5.70
CA ALA A 41 2.51 -14.94 4.48
C ALA A 41 4.00 -15.04 4.14
N LEU A 42 4.31 -15.08 2.85
CA LEU A 42 5.69 -15.09 2.38
C LEU A 42 6.18 -13.67 2.15
N ALA A 43 7.27 -13.32 2.81
CA ALA A 43 8.10 -12.16 2.53
C ALA A 43 9.42 -12.58 1.87
N LEU A 44 10.04 -11.66 1.14
CA LEU A 44 11.45 -11.81 0.75
C LEU A 44 12.28 -10.79 1.52
N PHE A 45 13.29 -11.26 2.20
CA PHE A 45 14.21 -10.45 3.00
C PHE A 45 15.62 -10.49 2.42
N GLN A 46 16.26 -9.33 2.36
CA GLN A 46 17.66 -9.18 2.00
C GLN A 46 18.33 -8.26 3.03
N PRO A 47 19.33 -8.73 3.78
CA PRO A 47 20.12 -7.83 4.62
C PRO A 47 20.89 -6.81 3.76
N GLU A 48 21.38 -5.78 4.40
CA GLU A 48 22.22 -4.78 3.75
C GLU A 48 23.50 -5.42 3.17
N LEU A 49 23.84 -5.04 1.95
CA LEU A 49 25.04 -5.50 1.26
C LEU A 49 26.25 -4.57 1.47
N LYS A 50 26.08 -3.49 2.23
CA LYS A 50 27.14 -2.54 2.59
C LYS A 50 27.13 -2.24 4.08
N THR A 51 28.31 -2.19 4.67
CA THR A 51 28.55 -1.81 6.07
C THR A 51 29.21 -0.41 6.13
N PRO A 52 28.85 0.43 7.12
CA PRO A 52 27.78 0.19 8.09
C PRO A 52 26.40 0.23 7.46
N GLY A 53 25.47 -0.54 8.03
CA GLY A 53 24.06 -0.50 7.65
C GLY A 53 23.45 0.88 7.85
N ARG A 54 22.49 1.26 7.00
CA ARG A 54 21.84 2.59 7.00
C ARG A 54 20.41 2.57 7.51
N GLY A 55 19.92 1.41 7.93
CA GLY A 55 18.56 1.18 8.38
C GLY A 55 17.83 0.13 7.55
N ALA A 56 16.51 0.14 7.60
CA ALA A 56 15.69 -0.87 6.96
C ALA A 56 14.49 -0.28 6.20
N VAL A 57 14.01 -1.02 5.21
CA VAL A 57 12.84 -0.65 4.40
C VAL A 57 11.92 -1.86 4.21
N ILE A 58 10.66 -1.71 4.59
CA ILE A 58 9.59 -2.65 4.23
C ILE A 58 8.92 -2.12 2.96
N VAL A 59 8.82 -2.95 1.93
CA VAL A 59 8.20 -2.58 0.65
C VAL A 59 6.96 -3.43 0.42
N LEU A 60 5.79 -2.80 0.38
CA LEU A 60 4.55 -3.45 0.01
C LEU A 60 4.33 -3.33 -1.50
N ALA A 61 4.24 -4.47 -2.18
CA ALA A 61 3.99 -4.55 -3.61
C ALA A 61 2.65 -3.91 -4.00
N ASN A 62 2.47 -3.58 -5.26
CA ASN A 62 1.16 -3.16 -5.74
C ASN A 62 0.13 -4.30 -5.66
N GLU A 63 -1.15 -3.96 -5.58
CA GLU A 63 -2.25 -4.94 -5.55
C GLU A 63 -2.10 -6.00 -6.65
N GLY A 64 -2.24 -7.27 -6.28
CA GLY A 64 -2.13 -8.42 -7.18
C GLY A 64 -0.71 -8.82 -7.57
N GLN A 65 0.32 -8.25 -6.94
CA GLN A 65 1.72 -8.59 -7.19
C GLN A 65 2.35 -9.35 -6.03
N THR A 66 3.23 -10.28 -6.34
CA THR A 66 4.03 -11.00 -5.35
C THR A 66 5.17 -10.12 -4.79
N ALA A 67 5.85 -10.61 -3.76
CA ALA A 67 7.02 -9.94 -3.17
C ALA A 67 8.21 -9.78 -4.15
N ALA A 68 8.25 -10.52 -5.25
CA ALA A 68 9.31 -10.45 -6.27
C ALA A 68 8.90 -9.75 -7.56
N GLU A 69 7.59 -9.59 -7.82
CA GLU A 69 7.10 -9.08 -9.10
C GLU A 69 7.22 -7.57 -9.27
N GLY A 70 7.21 -7.16 -10.53
CA GLY A 70 7.24 -5.75 -10.91
C GLY A 70 8.49 -5.04 -10.36
N LEU A 71 8.25 -3.97 -9.61
CA LEU A 71 9.33 -3.18 -9.01
C LEU A 71 9.91 -3.81 -7.75
N SER A 72 9.17 -4.66 -7.02
CA SER A 72 9.52 -5.13 -5.67
C SER A 72 10.86 -5.85 -5.62
N GLY A 73 11.06 -6.87 -6.44
CA GLY A 73 12.31 -7.64 -6.47
C GLY A 73 13.56 -6.81 -6.83
N PRO A 74 13.55 -6.06 -7.95
CA PRO A 74 14.65 -5.17 -8.31
C PRO A 74 14.92 -4.06 -7.27
N LEU A 75 13.89 -3.52 -6.64
CA LEU A 75 14.03 -2.49 -5.61
C LEU A 75 14.66 -3.06 -4.33
N LEU A 76 14.29 -4.28 -3.93
CA LEU A 76 14.91 -5.01 -2.83
C LEU A 76 16.43 -5.07 -3.02
N GLN A 77 16.88 -5.51 -4.19
CA GLN A 77 18.31 -5.62 -4.51
C GLN A 77 18.98 -4.23 -4.53
N ALA A 78 18.37 -3.26 -5.21
CA ALA A 78 18.94 -1.93 -5.37
C ALA A 78 19.08 -1.16 -4.05
N LEU A 79 18.17 -1.34 -3.10
CA LEU A 79 18.26 -0.75 -1.76
C LEU A 79 19.29 -1.49 -0.89
N ALA A 80 19.37 -2.81 -0.97
CA ALA A 80 20.37 -3.60 -0.24
C ALA A 80 21.81 -3.22 -0.65
N GLU A 81 22.04 -2.99 -1.93
CA GLU A 81 23.30 -2.47 -2.46
C GLU A 81 23.64 -1.06 -1.98
N ARG A 82 22.66 -0.32 -1.45
CA ARG A 82 22.81 1.02 -0.86
C ARG A 82 22.92 1.01 0.67
N GLY A 83 22.96 -0.20 1.26
CA GLY A 83 23.19 -0.38 2.70
C GLY A 83 21.92 -0.42 3.54
N PHE A 84 20.77 -0.71 2.94
CA PHE A 84 19.52 -0.92 3.68
C PHE A 84 19.20 -2.40 3.75
N ALA A 85 18.75 -2.88 4.91
CA ALA A 85 18.04 -4.15 4.98
C ALA A 85 16.64 -3.97 4.36
N VAL A 86 16.19 -4.91 3.55
CA VAL A 86 14.93 -4.76 2.81
C VAL A 86 14.07 -6.00 2.95
N MET A 87 12.80 -5.79 3.30
CA MET A 87 11.77 -6.82 3.24
C MET A 87 10.72 -6.42 2.21
N THR A 88 10.41 -7.30 1.26
CA THR A 88 9.32 -7.10 0.31
C THR A 88 8.17 -8.02 0.60
N LEU A 89 6.98 -7.48 0.52
CA LEU A 89 5.71 -8.15 0.79
C LEU A 89 4.87 -8.19 -0.47
N GLY A 90 4.31 -9.34 -0.80
CA GLY A 90 3.28 -9.44 -1.82
C GLY A 90 1.95 -8.89 -1.32
N LEU A 91 1.10 -8.41 -2.22
CA LEU A 91 -0.23 -7.95 -1.89
C LEU A 91 -1.26 -8.64 -2.77
N ARG A 92 -2.22 -9.30 -2.15
CA ARG A 92 -3.34 -9.95 -2.84
C ARG A 92 -4.10 -8.95 -3.71
N PRO A 93 -4.72 -9.42 -4.81
CA PRO A 93 -5.66 -8.58 -5.52
C PRO A 93 -6.84 -8.21 -4.60
N PRO A 94 -7.33 -6.97 -4.66
CA PRO A 94 -8.51 -6.58 -3.89
C PRO A 94 -9.75 -7.30 -4.43
N PRO A 95 -10.86 -7.36 -3.66
CA PRO A 95 -12.14 -7.86 -4.13
C PRO A 95 -12.56 -7.21 -5.45
N GLN A 96 -13.15 -7.99 -6.35
CA GLN A 96 -13.52 -7.49 -7.69
C GLN A 96 -14.54 -6.35 -7.64
N SER A 97 -15.45 -6.37 -6.67
CA SER A 97 -16.39 -5.28 -6.41
C SER A 97 -15.67 -3.94 -6.14
N LEU A 98 -14.62 -3.96 -5.36
CA LEU A 98 -13.78 -2.78 -5.10
C LEU A 98 -13.07 -2.29 -6.36
N VAL A 99 -12.56 -3.19 -7.19
CA VAL A 99 -11.93 -2.84 -8.48
C VAL A 99 -12.94 -2.19 -9.41
N ARG A 100 -14.15 -2.75 -9.52
CA ARG A 100 -15.24 -2.19 -10.32
C ARG A 100 -15.64 -0.80 -9.85
N ARG A 101 -15.82 -0.61 -8.54
CA ARG A 101 -16.16 0.71 -7.96
C ARG A 101 -15.12 1.77 -8.31
N ARG A 102 -13.84 1.46 -8.26
CA ARG A 102 -12.75 2.38 -8.63
C ARG A 102 -12.73 2.72 -10.13
N GLN A 103 -13.26 1.86 -10.97
CA GLN A 103 -13.31 2.05 -12.44
C GLN A 103 -14.57 2.79 -12.88
N GLN A 104 -15.63 2.78 -12.09
CA GLN A 104 -16.84 3.54 -12.36
C GLN A 104 -16.57 5.03 -12.08
N PRO A 105 -16.72 5.92 -13.07
CA PRO A 105 -16.78 7.36 -12.78
C PRO A 105 -17.91 7.55 -11.78
N GLY A 106 -17.68 8.31 -10.72
CA GLY A 106 -18.67 8.53 -9.70
C GLY A 106 -20.03 8.86 -10.35
N VAL A 107 -21.02 8.00 -10.12
CA VAL A 107 -22.39 8.32 -10.48
C VAL A 107 -22.71 9.56 -9.65
N PRO A 108 -23.06 10.70 -10.25
CA PRO A 108 -23.53 11.85 -9.48
C PRO A 108 -24.67 11.36 -8.60
N GLU A 109 -24.67 11.74 -7.32
CA GLU A 109 -25.83 11.50 -6.48
C GLU A 109 -27.10 11.82 -7.26
N PRO A 110 -28.10 10.91 -7.30
CA PRO A 110 -29.34 11.19 -8.02
C PRO A 110 -29.88 12.50 -7.49
N ARG A 111 -29.94 13.53 -8.34
CA ARG A 111 -30.64 14.75 -8.03
C ARG A 111 -32.06 14.32 -7.71
N ARG A 112 -32.48 14.48 -6.47
CA ARG A 112 -33.86 14.33 -6.05
C ARG A 112 -34.72 15.18 -7.00
N LEU A 113 -35.32 14.50 -7.96
CA LEU A 113 -36.41 15.12 -8.72
C LEU A 113 -37.62 15.11 -7.80
N GLU A 114 -37.99 16.25 -7.28
CA GLU A 114 -39.25 16.42 -6.55
C GLU A 114 -40.39 16.01 -7.50
N GLY A 115 -40.98 14.82 -7.23
CA GLY A 115 -42.23 14.43 -7.94
C GLY A 115 -42.31 12.98 -8.45
N ALA A 116 -41.58 12.03 -7.98
CA ALA A 116 -41.75 10.60 -8.31
C ALA A 116 -42.45 9.86 -7.16
N ASP A 117 -43.37 8.93 -7.51
CA ASP A 117 -44.18 8.14 -6.56
C ASP A 117 -43.29 7.28 -5.61
N ASP A 118 -43.68 7.34 -4.34
CA ASP A 118 -42.82 6.96 -3.17
C ASP A 118 -42.48 5.45 -2.99
N ASP A 119 -43.12 4.52 -3.69
CA ASP A 119 -43.00 3.09 -3.33
C ASP A 119 -41.87 2.31 -4.09
N ASP A 120 -41.58 2.66 -5.33
CA ASP A 120 -40.52 2.00 -6.11
C ASP A 120 -39.10 2.58 -5.80
N ASP A 121 -39.03 3.83 -5.35
CA ASP A 121 -37.79 4.50 -4.95
C ASP A 121 -37.20 3.97 -3.63
N GLN A 122 -38.07 3.57 -2.67
CA GLN A 122 -37.58 3.04 -1.37
C GLN A 122 -36.88 1.67 -1.52
N ALA A 123 -37.36 0.81 -2.40
CA ALA A 123 -36.73 -0.49 -2.64
C ALA A 123 -35.38 -0.34 -3.34
N SER A 124 -35.26 0.57 -4.30
CA SER A 124 -34.02 0.85 -5.02
C SER A 124 -32.96 1.49 -4.10
N VAL A 125 -33.34 2.43 -3.25
CA VAL A 125 -32.45 3.07 -2.26
C VAL A 125 -31.96 2.07 -1.21
N MET A 126 -32.82 1.14 -0.75
CA MET A 126 -32.44 0.12 0.21
C MET A 126 -31.45 -0.92 -0.38
N ILE A 127 -31.56 -1.25 -1.67
CA ILE A 127 -30.64 -2.17 -2.34
C ILE A 127 -29.27 -1.51 -2.50
N ASP A 128 -29.21 -0.26 -2.92
CA ASP A 128 -27.97 0.49 -3.08
C ASP A 128 -27.21 0.68 -1.75
N VAL A 129 -27.94 0.94 -0.66
CA VAL A 129 -27.35 1.06 0.68
C VAL A 129 -26.79 -0.27 1.17
N ALA A 130 -27.50 -1.38 0.99
CA ALA A 130 -27.05 -2.71 1.40
C ALA A 130 -25.82 -3.18 0.60
N GLU A 131 -25.72 -2.82 -0.68
CA GLU A 131 -24.54 -3.11 -1.50
C GLU A 131 -23.34 -2.26 -1.09
N ASP A 132 -23.54 -1.00 -0.73
CA ASP A 132 -22.48 -0.12 -0.24
C ASP A 132 -21.96 -0.58 1.13
N ASP A 133 -22.81 -1.00 2.06
CA ASP A 133 -22.43 -1.53 3.36
C ASP A 133 -21.60 -2.81 3.22
N ALA A 134 -22.03 -3.74 2.38
CA ALA A 134 -21.29 -4.97 2.10
C ALA A 134 -19.93 -4.69 1.45
N LEU A 135 -19.84 -3.67 0.59
CA LEU A 135 -18.57 -3.25 -0.01
C LEU A 135 -17.63 -2.62 1.01
N GLN A 136 -18.16 -1.81 1.95
CA GLN A 136 -17.38 -1.23 3.04
C GLN A 136 -16.83 -2.30 3.99
N GLU A 137 -17.62 -3.32 4.31
CA GLU A 137 -17.17 -4.47 5.11
C GLU A 137 -16.01 -5.22 4.41
N LEU A 138 -16.15 -5.55 3.13
CA LEU A 138 -15.10 -6.18 2.33
C LEU A 138 -13.82 -5.33 2.26
N LEU A 139 -13.95 -4.03 2.17
CA LEU A 139 -12.82 -3.11 2.16
C LEU A 139 -12.15 -3.05 3.54
N ALA A 140 -12.92 -3.04 4.61
CA ALA A 140 -12.40 -3.09 5.98
C ALA A 140 -11.63 -4.39 6.23
N ASP A 141 -12.18 -5.54 5.86
CA ASP A 141 -11.52 -6.84 5.97
C ASP A 141 -10.22 -6.89 5.17
N TYR A 142 -10.24 -6.38 3.95
CA TYR A 142 -9.04 -6.31 3.12
C TYR A 142 -7.95 -5.42 3.75
N ARG A 143 -8.33 -4.26 4.27
CA ARG A 143 -7.41 -3.35 4.96
C ARG A 143 -6.86 -3.95 6.25
N ASN A 144 -7.68 -4.68 7.00
CA ASN A 144 -7.25 -5.37 8.21
C ASN A 144 -6.22 -6.46 7.89
N ALA A 145 -6.45 -7.27 6.86
CA ALA A 145 -5.48 -8.26 6.42
C ALA A 145 -4.15 -7.64 5.95
N VAL A 146 -4.19 -6.47 5.29
CA VAL A 146 -2.96 -5.75 4.92
C VAL A 146 -2.25 -5.18 6.14
N ARG A 147 -3.00 -4.69 7.13
CA ARG A 147 -2.44 -4.20 8.39
C ARG A 147 -1.72 -5.31 9.15
N GLU A 148 -2.36 -6.46 9.31
CA GLU A 148 -1.78 -7.64 9.94
C GLU A 148 -0.48 -8.09 9.25
N LEU A 149 -0.46 -8.11 7.92
CA LEU A 149 0.74 -8.42 7.14
C LEU A 149 1.89 -7.42 7.42
N LEU A 150 1.58 -6.13 7.51
CA LEU A 150 2.58 -5.09 7.80
C LEU A 150 3.04 -5.14 9.27
N ASP A 151 2.16 -5.51 10.20
CA ASP A 151 2.49 -5.71 11.60
C ASP A 151 3.48 -6.88 11.75
N ALA A 152 3.17 -8.03 11.18
CA ALA A 152 4.04 -9.21 11.19
C ALA A 152 5.40 -8.92 10.54
N ALA A 153 5.43 -8.13 9.47
CA ALA A 153 6.68 -7.72 8.84
C ALA A 153 7.51 -6.78 9.73
N ALA A 154 6.87 -5.83 10.39
CA ALA A 154 7.54 -4.90 11.30
C ALA A 154 8.12 -5.64 12.51
N GLU A 155 7.37 -6.58 13.09
CA GLU A 155 7.83 -7.43 14.19
C GLU A 155 9.02 -8.32 13.79
N ASP A 156 9.00 -8.89 12.58
CA ASP A 156 10.13 -9.67 12.09
C ASP A 156 11.38 -8.80 11.88
N MET A 157 11.21 -7.57 11.38
CA MET A 157 12.29 -6.61 11.23
C MET A 157 12.86 -6.19 12.59
N GLU A 158 12.03 -5.95 13.59
CA GLU A 158 12.44 -5.64 14.97
C GLU A 158 13.23 -6.81 15.58
N ARG A 159 12.76 -8.05 15.43
CA ARG A 159 13.48 -9.25 15.87
C ARG A 159 14.86 -9.40 15.24
N ARG A 160 15.06 -8.84 14.05
CA ARG A 160 16.37 -8.79 13.35
C ARG A 160 17.23 -7.60 13.78
N GLY A 161 16.74 -6.74 14.67
CA GLY A 161 17.45 -5.56 15.18
C GLY A 161 17.18 -4.27 14.38
N TYR A 162 16.17 -4.23 13.52
CA TYR A 162 15.77 -3.03 12.77
C TYR A 162 14.53 -2.40 13.41
N GLU A 163 14.72 -1.62 14.47
CA GLU A 163 13.66 -1.06 15.31
C GLU A 163 12.81 0.03 14.62
N GLN A 164 13.37 0.73 13.64
CA GLN A 164 12.71 1.84 12.94
C GLN A 164 12.80 1.66 11.42
N PRO A 165 12.09 0.72 10.82
CA PRO A 165 12.07 0.60 9.37
C PRO A 165 11.33 1.76 8.73
N ALA A 166 11.74 2.18 7.52
CA ALA A 166 10.86 2.93 6.65
C ALA A 166 9.87 1.98 5.97
N VAL A 167 8.67 2.46 5.63
CA VAL A 167 7.68 1.68 4.89
C VAL A 167 7.41 2.30 3.53
N ALA A 168 7.44 1.50 2.47
CA ALA A 168 7.21 1.94 1.10
C ALA A 168 6.00 1.22 0.49
N GLY A 169 5.09 1.97 -0.15
CA GLY A 169 3.94 1.43 -0.88
C GLY A 169 4.01 1.74 -2.37
N ILE A 170 3.85 0.71 -3.22
CA ILE A 170 3.86 0.84 -4.68
C ILE A 170 2.42 0.98 -5.20
N GLY A 171 2.14 2.04 -5.95
CA GLY A 171 0.82 2.24 -6.55
C GLY A 171 -0.30 2.40 -5.53
N TRP A 172 -1.27 1.49 -5.52
CA TRP A 172 -2.39 1.47 -4.58
C TRP A 172 -1.96 1.17 -3.13
N SER A 173 -0.83 0.50 -2.95
CA SER A 173 -0.31 0.19 -1.62
C SER A 173 0.12 1.42 -0.84
N ALA A 174 0.29 2.57 -1.50
CA ALA A 174 0.54 3.85 -0.84
C ALA A 174 -0.58 4.24 0.15
N ASP A 175 -1.85 3.94 -0.16
CA ASP A 175 -2.98 4.15 0.76
C ASP A 175 -2.88 3.26 2.01
N TYR A 176 -2.57 1.98 1.81
CA TYR A 176 -2.50 1.02 2.91
C TYR A 176 -1.34 1.29 3.85
N VAL A 177 -0.13 1.53 3.33
CA VAL A 177 1.03 1.86 4.17
C VAL A 177 0.83 3.18 4.91
N THR A 178 0.13 4.15 4.31
CA THR A 178 -0.20 5.41 4.98
C THR A 178 -1.17 5.17 6.13
N GLY A 179 -2.27 4.44 5.88
CA GLY A 179 -3.24 4.12 6.93
C GLY A 179 -2.66 3.28 8.07
N TRP A 180 -1.70 2.38 7.75
CA TRP A 180 -0.98 1.60 8.75
C TRP A 180 -0.01 2.44 9.57
N ALA A 181 0.67 3.41 8.95
CA ALA A 181 1.66 4.27 9.62
C ALA A 181 1.03 5.28 10.58
N VAL A 182 -0.22 5.68 10.35
CA VAL A 182 -0.94 6.61 11.25
C VAL A 182 -1.05 6.01 12.66
N GLY A 183 -0.63 6.78 13.66
CA GLY A 183 -0.59 6.34 15.07
C GLY A 183 0.66 5.55 15.47
N ARG A 184 1.61 5.32 14.57
CA ARG A 184 2.90 4.67 14.86
C ARG A 184 4.02 5.68 15.02
N ASN A 185 4.85 5.46 16.03
CA ASN A 185 5.97 6.36 16.36
C ASN A 185 7.34 5.78 16.00
N SER A 186 7.42 4.47 15.71
CA SER A 186 8.67 3.75 15.46
C SER A 186 8.93 3.54 13.97
N LEU A 187 8.79 4.59 13.14
CA LEU A 187 9.08 4.54 11.71
C LEU A 187 10.13 5.59 11.33
N ALA A 188 11.07 5.21 10.47
CA ALA A 188 12.00 6.15 9.85
C ALA A 188 11.31 7.05 8.79
N GLY A 189 10.23 6.57 8.18
CA GLY A 189 9.46 7.34 7.22
C GLY A 189 8.50 6.51 6.39
N VAL A 190 7.62 7.19 5.66
CA VAL A 190 6.68 6.60 4.72
C VAL A 190 7.04 7.02 3.30
N ILE A 191 7.09 6.08 2.37
CA ILE A 191 7.52 6.29 0.99
C ILE A 191 6.41 5.86 0.04
N TRP A 192 5.99 6.76 -0.81
CA TRP A 192 5.00 6.52 -1.86
C TRP A 192 5.69 6.40 -3.22
N LEU A 193 5.53 5.26 -3.88
CA LEU A 193 6.10 4.96 -5.18
C LEU A 193 5.01 4.96 -6.25
N ALA A 194 4.93 6.02 -7.05
CA ALA A 194 3.87 6.28 -8.02
C ALA A 194 2.46 6.10 -7.40
N PRO A 195 2.15 6.81 -6.31
CA PRO A 195 1.01 6.53 -5.45
C PRO A 195 -0.32 6.68 -6.17
N ARG A 196 -1.25 5.82 -5.80
CA ARG A 196 -2.67 5.88 -6.13
C ARG A 196 -3.48 5.84 -4.86
N PHE A 197 -4.47 6.73 -4.77
CA PHE A 197 -5.38 6.79 -3.64
C PHE A 197 -6.82 6.78 -4.16
N PRO A 198 -7.75 6.11 -3.49
CA PRO A 198 -9.19 6.31 -3.68
C PRO A 198 -9.55 7.78 -3.44
N THR A 199 -10.62 8.26 -4.06
CA THR A 199 -10.99 9.70 -4.02
C THR A 199 -11.29 10.17 -2.59
N ASP A 200 -12.01 9.36 -1.83
CA ASP A 200 -12.31 9.59 -0.42
C ASP A 200 -11.05 9.65 0.45
N ARG A 201 -10.14 8.73 0.23
CA ARG A 201 -8.85 8.68 0.94
C ARG A 201 -7.95 9.85 0.57
N LEU A 202 -7.96 10.25 -0.70
CA LEU A 202 -7.20 11.42 -1.14
C LEU A 202 -7.70 12.70 -0.44
N ALA A 203 -9.01 12.84 -0.27
CA ALA A 203 -9.61 13.96 0.46
C ALA A 203 -9.26 13.95 1.96
N ALA A 204 -9.15 12.76 2.58
CA ALA A 204 -8.80 12.59 3.99
C ALA A 204 -7.28 12.68 4.27
N LEU A 205 -6.41 12.61 3.26
CA LEU A 205 -4.96 12.61 3.45
C LEU A 205 -4.43 13.76 4.30
N PRO A 206 -4.87 15.02 4.12
CA PRO A 206 -4.37 16.12 4.93
C PRO A 206 -4.67 15.94 6.43
N GLU A 207 -5.88 15.51 6.77
CA GLU A 207 -6.27 15.23 8.15
C GLU A 207 -5.48 14.05 8.73
N MET A 208 -5.34 12.97 7.97
CA MET A 208 -4.55 11.80 8.37
C MET A 208 -3.08 12.14 8.64
N LEU A 209 -2.53 13.09 7.88
CA LEU A 209 -1.14 13.51 7.97
C LEU A 209 -0.93 14.77 8.83
N ALA A 210 -1.99 15.42 9.30
CA ALA A 210 -1.91 16.57 10.20
C ALA A 210 -1.62 16.17 11.65
N ALA A 211 -1.87 14.91 12.04
CA ALA A 211 -1.56 14.41 13.37
C ALA A 211 -0.05 14.55 13.67
N ASP A 212 0.27 14.82 14.95
CA ASP A 212 1.66 14.84 15.40
C ASP A 212 2.29 13.45 15.16
N ARG A 213 3.31 13.42 14.33
CA ARG A 213 3.98 12.19 13.90
C ARG A 213 5.49 12.43 13.76
N PRO A 214 6.34 11.51 14.24
CA PRO A 214 7.79 11.69 14.14
C PRO A 214 8.35 11.40 12.74
N TRP A 215 7.59 10.70 11.90
CA TRP A 215 8.02 10.29 10.56
C TRP A 215 7.56 11.26 9.47
N GLN A 216 8.28 11.27 8.38
CA GLN A 216 8.02 12.11 7.20
C GLN A 216 7.52 11.27 6.02
N VAL A 217 6.97 11.93 5.00
CA VAL A 217 6.48 11.30 3.77
C VAL A 217 7.33 11.72 2.58
N LEU A 218 7.82 10.73 1.82
CA LEU A 218 8.43 10.92 0.52
C LEU A 218 7.47 10.47 -0.58
N ASP A 219 7.01 11.40 -1.42
CA ASP A 219 6.14 11.14 -2.57
C ASP A 219 6.96 11.13 -3.87
N LEU A 220 7.25 9.95 -4.39
CA LEU A 220 7.94 9.73 -5.66
C LEU A 220 6.92 9.44 -6.77
N HIS A 221 6.64 10.43 -7.62
CA HIS A 221 5.64 10.32 -8.67
C HIS A 221 6.21 10.60 -10.07
N SER A 222 5.50 10.14 -11.11
CA SER A 222 5.93 10.40 -12.49
C SER A 222 5.96 11.91 -12.80
N ALA A 223 6.99 12.32 -13.52
CA ALA A 223 7.12 13.68 -14.05
C ALA A 223 6.17 13.97 -15.22
N HIS A 224 5.40 12.98 -15.70
CA HIS A 224 4.61 13.06 -16.91
C HIS A 224 3.13 12.71 -16.70
N GLY A 225 2.29 13.21 -17.60
CA GLY A 225 0.87 12.85 -17.71
C GLY A 225 0.03 13.10 -16.46
N LYS A 226 -1.01 12.31 -16.31
CA LYS A 226 -1.97 12.41 -15.19
C LYS A 226 -1.31 12.27 -13.82
N ALA A 227 -0.29 11.42 -13.69
CA ALA A 227 0.41 11.22 -12.42
C ALA A 227 1.14 12.49 -11.95
N ARG A 228 1.69 13.30 -12.87
CA ARG A 228 2.25 14.61 -12.54
C ARG A 228 1.18 15.55 -11.99
N SER A 229 0.05 15.68 -12.69
CA SER A 229 -1.04 16.56 -12.27
C SER A 229 -1.61 16.15 -10.91
N GLN A 230 -1.78 14.85 -10.67
CA GLN A 230 -2.21 14.31 -9.39
C GLN A 230 -1.21 14.61 -8.28
N GLY A 231 0.09 14.44 -8.53
CA GLY A 231 1.15 14.76 -7.56
C GLY A 231 1.20 16.27 -7.23
N VAL A 232 0.98 17.15 -8.23
CA VAL A 232 0.88 18.60 -8.02
C VAL A 232 -0.34 18.96 -7.17
N ALA A 233 -1.51 18.42 -7.51
CA ALA A 233 -2.75 18.67 -6.77
C ALA A 233 -2.61 18.22 -5.30
N ARG A 234 -2.14 16.99 -5.07
CA ARG A 234 -1.90 16.45 -3.73
C ARG A 234 -0.94 17.32 -2.90
N ALA A 235 0.15 17.76 -3.50
CA ALA A 235 1.08 18.66 -2.82
C ALA A 235 0.46 20.02 -2.49
N ALA A 236 -0.39 20.56 -3.36
CA ALA A 236 -1.09 21.80 -3.11
C ALA A 236 -2.11 21.65 -1.95
N ASP A 237 -2.83 20.51 -1.91
CA ASP A 237 -3.79 20.22 -0.85
C ASP A 237 -3.10 20.10 0.52
N LEU A 238 -2.03 19.30 0.60
CA LEU A 238 -1.24 19.12 1.81
C LEU A 238 -0.58 20.45 2.24
N GLY A 239 -0.10 21.25 1.28
CA GLY A 239 0.49 22.56 1.56
C GLY A 239 -0.54 23.56 2.11
N ARG A 240 -1.77 23.60 1.57
CA ARG A 240 -2.84 24.46 2.08
C ARG A 240 -3.20 24.14 3.54
N GLN A 241 -3.11 22.89 3.93
CA GLN A 241 -3.36 22.44 5.29
C GLN A 241 -2.09 22.39 6.16
N GLN A 242 -1.00 22.96 5.67
CA GLN A 242 0.26 23.07 6.40
C GLN A 242 0.80 21.74 6.95
N VAL A 243 0.57 20.63 6.23
CA VAL A 243 1.06 19.32 6.63
C VAL A 243 2.59 19.29 6.62
N ALA A 244 3.18 19.19 7.80
CA ALA A 244 4.63 19.13 7.97
C ALA A 244 5.21 17.80 7.48
N GLY A 245 6.49 17.78 7.11
CA GLY A 245 7.21 16.55 6.79
C GLY A 245 6.79 15.84 5.51
N TYR A 246 6.08 16.50 4.60
CA TYR A 246 5.77 15.97 3.29
C TYR A 246 6.75 16.51 2.25
N GLN A 247 7.40 15.60 1.54
CA GLN A 247 8.34 15.94 0.46
C GLN A 247 7.94 15.25 -0.84
N ARG A 248 7.71 16.05 -1.89
CA ARG A 248 7.41 15.57 -3.24
C ARG A 248 8.65 15.59 -4.11
N GLN A 249 8.87 14.52 -4.86
CA GLN A 249 9.89 14.45 -5.89
C GLN A 249 9.31 13.84 -7.17
N SER A 250 9.49 14.52 -8.30
CA SER A 250 9.11 13.96 -9.60
C SER A 250 10.26 13.17 -10.21
N ILE A 251 9.91 12.03 -10.80
CA ILE A 251 10.84 11.10 -11.45
C ILE A 251 10.38 10.87 -12.89
N ALA A 252 11.33 10.75 -13.82
CA ALA A 252 11.04 10.40 -15.21
C ALA A 252 10.64 8.91 -15.30
N LEU A 253 9.37 8.61 -15.03
CA LEU A 253 8.76 7.28 -15.20
C LEU A 253 7.90 7.33 -16.47
N ALA A 254 8.06 6.38 -17.37
CA ALA A 254 7.27 6.31 -18.60
C ALA A 254 5.80 5.91 -18.36
N GLY A 255 5.51 5.30 -17.20
CA GLY A 255 4.19 4.82 -16.81
C GLY A 255 4.21 4.34 -15.35
N PRO A 256 3.47 3.27 -15.01
CA PRO A 256 3.67 2.57 -13.75
C PRO A 256 5.13 2.18 -13.58
N PRO A 257 5.69 2.23 -12.35
CA PRO A 257 7.09 1.88 -12.12
C PRO A 257 7.43 0.49 -12.64
N GLN A 258 8.52 0.42 -13.38
CA GLN A 258 9.01 -0.82 -13.99
C GLN A 258 10.27 -1.32 -13.25
N PRO A 259 10.66 -2.58 -13.43
CA PRO A 259 11.92 -3.12 -12.89
C PRO A 259 13.15 -2.25 -13.19
N SER A 260 13.22 -1.67 -14.38
CA SER A 260 14.30 -0.76 -14.81
C SER A 260 14.37 0.56 -14.06
N ASP A 261 13.33 0.95 -13.33
CA ASP A 261 13.31 2.17 -12.54
C ASP A 261 13.90 1.99 -11.13
N ALA A 262 14.15 0.73 -10.71
CA ALA A 262 14.51 0.37 -9.35
C ALA A 262 15.76 1.12 -8.85
N ASP A 263 16.81 1.18 -9.64
CA ASP A 263 18.06 1.84 -9.26
C ASP A 263 17.87 3.35 -9.03
N ARG A 264 17.12 4.00 -9.91
CA ARG A 264 16.79 5.43 -9.80
C ARG A 264 15.91 5.72 -8.57
N LEU A 265 14.91 4.89 -8.31
CA LEU A 265 14.05 5.00 -7.13
C LEU A 265 14.84 4.74 -5.85
N ALA A 266 15.63 3.68 -5.80
CA ALA A 266 16.49 3.35 -4.67
C ALA A 266 17.48 4.49 -4.35
N SER A 267 18.03 5.16 -5.38
CA SER A 267 18.90 6.32 -5.19
C SER A 267 18.19 7.49 -4.50
N ARG A 268 16.93 7.77 -4.88
CA ARG A 268 16.12 8.83 -4.25
C ARG A 268 15.74 8.50 -2.82
N ILE A 269 15.31 7.26 -2.58
CA ILE A 269 14.99 6.75 -1.25
C ILE A 269 16.21 6.84 -0.33
N SER A 270 17.35 6.32 -0.81
CA SER A 270 18.61 6.34 -0.06
C SER A 270 19.10 7.74 0.30
N ALA A 271 18.98 8.69 -0.63
CA ALA A 271 19.32 10.08 -0.38
C ALA A 271 18.37 10.79 0.60
N TRP A 272 17.12 10.34 0.65
CA TRP A 272 16.13 10.91 1.57
C TRP A 272 16.24 10.33 2.99
N LEU A 273 16.40 9.02 3.13
CA LEU A 273 16.60 8.36 4.42
C LEU A 273 17.95 8.66 5.07
N GLY A 274 18.94 9.10 4.30
CA GLY A 274 20.28 9.40 4.81
C GLY A 274 20.48 10.84 5.29
N ARG A 275 19.39 11.60 5.41
CA ARG A 275 19.39 12.96 5.98
C ARG A 275 19.20 12.89 7.46
#